data_313474263c8791dfaf7f8de0b8e6b0d1
#
_entry.id   313474263c8791dfaf7f8de0b8e6b0d1
#
_cell.length_a   1.000
_cell.length_b   1.000
_cell.length_c   1.000
_cell.angle_alpha   90.00
_cell.angle_beta   90.00
_cell.angle_gamma   90.00
#
_symmetry.space_group_name_H-M   'P 1'
#
loop_
_entity.id
_entity.type
_entity.pdbx_description
1 polymer ?
#
loop_
_entity_poly.entity_id
_entity_poly.type
_entity_poly.pdbx_seq_one_letter_code
_entity_poly.pdbx_strand_id
1 'polypeptide(L)'
;KVDEKFKIKKLKSFNKITNGSQLTLIANSINVLECLRVSKLLKKYNINIDLFNLCMPNPLDLTEIIRSVKKTKRIITIDLSHKRLGMGAEIIASILEKKINLKSSPIRLGLPFHPVPSSRGLIKNFYPTGHDILNSIKESLKIDKIEFSKILNEYNSSTKKLPIDVPDPYFKGPF
;
A
#
# COMPACT_ATOMS: atom_id res chain seq x y z
N LYS A 1 23.03 -2.36 -22.52
CA LYS A 1 23.35 -3.80 -22.57
C LYS A 1 22.79 -4.45 -21.33
N VAL A 2 21.96 -5.49 -21.49
CA VAL A 2 21.50 -6.32 -20.36
C VAL A 2 22.65 -7.23 -19.97
N ASP A 3 22.91 -7.37 -18.65
CA ASP A 3 23.91 -8.28 -18.14
C ASP A 3 23.55 -9.72 -18.56
N GLU A 4 24.49 -10.45 -19.16
CA GLU A 4 24.30 -11.85 -19.59
C GLU A 4 23.91 -12.79 -18.44
N LYS A 5 24.16 -12.37 -17.19
CA LYS A 5 23.73 -13.07 -15.98
C LYS A 5 22.28 -12.76 -15.57
N PHE A 6 21.58 -11.87 -16.28
CA PHE A 6 20.21 -11.54 -15.97
C PHE A 6 19.28 -12.72 -16.27
N LYS A 7 18.93 -13.47 -15.24
CA LYS A 7 17.90 -14.53 -15.34
C LYS A 7 16.51 -13.93 -15.15
N ILE A 8 15.66 -14.04 -16.17
CA ILE A 8 14.25 -13.69 -16.05
C ILE A 8 13.62 -14.59 -14.99
N LYS A 9 13.30 -14.03 -13.84
CA LYS A 9 12.53 -14.73 -12.81
C LYS A 9 11.10 -14.94 -13.32
N LYS A 10 10.52 -16.11 -13.01
CA LYS A 10 9.10 -16.35 -13.29
C LYS A 10 8.26 -15.21 -12.70
N LEU A 11 7.44 -14.59 -13.54
CA LEU A 11 6.53 -13.54 -13.09
C LEU A 11 5.54 -14.13 -12.08
N LYS A 12 5.32 -13.38 -11.00
CA LYS A 12 4.34 -13.70 -9.95
C LYS A 12 3.32 -12.58 -9.89
N SER A 13 2.10 -12.93 -9.46
CA SER A 13 1.07 -11.90 -9.24
C SER A 13 1.50 -10.89 -8.18
N PHE A 14 2.19 -11.35 -7.14
CA PHE A 14 2.66 -10.49 -6.06
C PHE A 14 4.13 -10.71 -5.75
N ASN A 15 4.83 -9.61 -5.52
CA ASN A 15 6.18 -9.61 -4.93
C ASN A 15 6.10 -9.08 -3.50
N LYS A 16 6.59 -9.87 -2.55
CA LYS A 16 6.68 -9.45 -1.16
C LYS A 16 7.88 -8.51 -0.98
N ILE A 17 7.61 -7.33 -0.42
CA ILE A 17 8.60 -6.26 -0.24
C ILE A 17 9.11 -6.22 1.20
N THR A 18 8.21 -6.32 2.20
CA THR A 18 8.58 -6.38 3.62
C THR A 18 7.90 -7.54 4.31
N ASN A 19 8.49 -7.98 5.43
CA ASN A 19 7.93 -9.00 6.29
C ASN A 19 7.38 -8.38 7.56
N GLY A 20 6.14 -8.74 7.91
CA GLY A 20 5.48 -8.30 9.12
C GLY A 20 4.44 -9.29 9.61
N SER A 21 3.82 -9.00 10.74
CA SER A 21 2.84 -9.90 11.37
C SER A 21 1.54 -9.18 11.77
N GLN A 22 1.48 -7.85 11.65
CA GLN A 22 0.38 -7.08 12.20
C GLN A 22 -0.66 -6.69 11.16
N LEU A 23 -0.23 -6.49 9.90
CA LEU A 23 -1.08 -6.03 8.81
C LEU A 23 -0.55 -6.54 7.47
N THR A 24 -1.44 -6.94 6.56
CA THR A 24 -1.14 -7.17 5.14
C THR A 24 -1.52 -5.92 4.35
N LEU A 25 -0.53 -5.31 3.70
CA LEU A 25 -0.69 -4.13 2.87
C LEU A 25 -0.37 -4.49 1.43
N ILE A 26 -1.28 -4.22 0.50
CA ILE A 26 -1.11 -4.50 -0.92
C ILE A 26 -1.17 -3.19 -1.68
N ALA A 27 -0.15 -2.94 -2.48
CA ALA A 27 -0.06 -1.75 -3.31
C ALA A 27 0.37 -2.10 -4.72
N ASN A 28 0.16 -1.20 -5.66
CA ASN A 28 0.68 -1.30 -7.01
C ASN A 28 1.37 0.00 -7.43
N SER A 29 2.21 -0.10 -8.47
CA SER A 29 2.84 1.03 -9.12
C SER A 29 3.57 1.96 -8.12
N ILE A 30 3.44 3.27 -8.27
CA ILE A 30 4.08 4.29 -7.43
C ILE A 30 3.67 4.22 -5.95
N ASN A 31 2.47 3.73 -5.65
CA ASN A 31 2.00 3.56 -4.28
C ASN A 31 2.88 2.61 -3.46
N VAL A 32 3.60 1.68 -4.11
CA VAL A 32 4.53 0.77 -3.43
C VAL A 32 5.65 1.53 -2.74
N LEU A 33 6.16 2.59 -3.37
CA LEU A 33 7.23 3.42 -2.80
C LEU A 33 6.75 4.16 -1.55
N GLU A 34 5.54 4.71 -1.60
CA GLU A 34 4.94 5.39 -0.45
C GLU A 34 4.63 4.42 0.69
N CYS A 35 4.08 3.25 0.37
CA CYS A 35 3.87 2.18 1.35
C CYS A 35 5.17 1.69 1.98
N LEU A 36 6.26 1.62 1.21
CA LEU A 36 7.58 1.25 1.71
C LEU A 36 8.14 2.31 2.66
N ARG A 37 7.98 3.60 2.34
CA ARG A 37 8.35 4.72 3.22
C ARG A 37 7.59 4.63 4.55
N VAL A 38 6.28 4.50 4.49
CA VAL A 38 5.41 4.34 5.66
C VAL A 38 5.80 3.09 6.46
N SER A 39 6.05 1.96 5.81
CA SER A 39 6.45 0.73 6.49
C SER A 39 7.80 0.86 7.20
N LYS A 40 8.77 1.56 6.60
CA LYS A 40 10.08 1.84 7.23
C LYS A 40 9.93 2.73 8.46
N LEU A 41 9.07 3.75 8.39
CA LEU A 41 8.76 4.61 9.53
C LEU A 41 8.11 3.82 10.65
N LEU A 42 7.06 3.07 10.36
CA LEU A 42 6.30 2.30 11.34
C LEU A 42 7.13 1.22 12.03
N LYS A 43 8.15 0.68 11.35
CA LYS A 43 9.08 -0.28 11.95
C LYS A 43 9.82 0.29 13.17
N LYS A 44 10.09 1.60 13.21
CA LYS A 44 10.70 2.29 14.36
C LYS A 44 9.79 2.27 15.59
N TYR A 45 8.49 2.13 15.37
CA TYR A 45 7.45 2.03 16.40
C TYR A 45 7.00 0.57 16.64
N ASN A 46 7.83 -0.41 16.28
CA ASN A 46 7.54 -1.84 16.39
C ASN A 46 6.28 -2.31 15.64
N ILE A 47 5.84 -1.54 14.63
CA ILE A 47 4.74 -1.90 13.76
C ILE A 47 5.31 -2.50 12.48
N ASN A 48 5.14 -3.83 12.33
CA ASN A 48 5.71 -4.59 11.22
C ASN A 48 4.62 -5.03 10.24
N ILE A 49 4.75 -4.60 9.00
CA ILE A 49 3.77 -4.78 7.92
C ILE A 49 4.29 -5.79 6.88
N ASP A 50 3.45 -6.74 6.50
CA ASP A 50 3.64 -7.53 5.28
C ASP A 50 3.21 -6.68 4.08
N LEU A 51 4.15 -6.05 3.38
CA LEU A 51 3.90 -5.26 2.17
C LEU A 51 4.10 -6.11 0.93
N PHE A 52 3.11 -6.09 0.05
CA PHE A 52 3.14 -6.75 -1.25
C PHE A 52 2.94 -5.74 -2.38
N ASN A 53 3.71 -5.94 -3.45
CA ASN A 53 3.51 -5.25 -4.73
C ASN A 53 2.71 -6.16 -5.66
N LEU A 54 1.57 -5.72 -6.15
CA LEU A 54 0.83 -6.36 -7.24
C LEU A 54 1.56 -6.07 -8.56
N CYS A 55 2.14 -7.11 -9.16
CA CYS A 55 2.91 -7.03 -10.39
C CYS A 55 2.14 -7.56 -11.61
N MET A 56 1.31 -8.57 -11.41
CA MET A 56 0.58 -9.25 -12.49
C MET A 56 -0.86 -9.53 -12.05
N PRO A 57 -1.83 -8.74 -12.54
CA PRO A 57 -3.23 -8.89 -12.14
C PRO A 57 -3.94 -10.08 -12.81
N ASN A 58 -3.39 -10.60 -13.91
CA ASN A 58 -3.95 -11.74 -14.62
C ASN A 58 -2.84 -12.69 -15.13
N PRO A 59 -2.84 -13.98 -14.74
CA PRO A 59 -3.72 -14.58 -13.72
C PRO A 59 -3.43 -14.06 -12.32
N LEU A 60 -4.47 -13.93 -11.49
CA LEU A 60 -4.37 -13.44 -10.11
C LEU A 60 -4.16 -14.62 -9.13
N ASP A 61 -2.90 -14.86 -8.76
CA ASP A 61 -2.56 -15.85 -7.74
C ASP A 61 -2.50 -15.20 -6.35
N LEU A 62 -3.49 -15.49 -5.52
CA LEU A 62 -3.64 -14.96 -4.16
C LEU A 62 -2.99 -15.84 -3.07
N THR A 63 -2.30 -16.92 -3.43
CA THR A 63 -1.78 -17.89 -2.46
C THR A 63 -0.93 -17.24 -1.36
N GLU A 64 0.03 -16.38 -1.72
CA GLU A 64 0.88 -15.69 -0.75
C GLU A 64 0.09 -14.66 0.08
N ILE A 65 -0.88 -13.99 -0.53
CA ILE A 65 -1.74 -13.01 0.15
C ILE A 65 -2.64 -13.70 1.17
N ILE A 66 -3.28 -14.80 0.79
CA ILE A 66 -4.12 -15.60 1.70
C ILE A 66 -3.31 -16.03 2.93
N ARG A 67 -2.08 -16.51 2.73
CA ARG A 67 -1.18 -16.90 3.82
C ARG A 67 -0.85 -15.71 4.73
N SER A 68 -0.57 -14.57 4.16
CA SER A 68 -0.29 -13.33 4.90
C SER A 68 -1.52 -12.88 5.69
N VAL A 69 -2.70 -12.82 5.06
CA VAL A 69 -3.94 -12.38 5.74
C VAL A 69 -4.37 -13.35 6.83
N LYS A 70 -4.18 -14.67 6.66
CA LYS A 70 -4.41 -15.65 7.72
C LYS A 70 -3.54 -15.38 8.96
N LYS A 71 -2.30 -14.92 8.77
CA LYS A 71 -1.36 -14.56 9.84
C LYS A 71 -1.73 -13.22 10.48
N THR A 72 -1.90 -12.18 9.69
CA THR A 72 -2.07 -10.80 10.16
C THR A 72 -3.49 -10.48 10.63
N LYS A 73 -4.49 -11.17 10.05
CA LYS A 73 -5.93 -10.95 10.27
C LYS A 73 -6.39 -9.52 9.91
N ARG A 74 -5.63 -8.80 9.09
CA ARG A 74 -5.93 -7.44 8.63
C ARG A 74 -5.43 -7.25 7.21
N ILE A 75 -6.17 -6.50 6.40
CA ILE A 75 -5.82 -6.21 5.02
C ILE A 75 -6.18 -4.79 4.64
N ILE A 76 -5.24 -4.11 3.99
CA ILE A 76 -5.44 -2.82 3.32
C ILE A 76 -4.94 -2.96 1.88
N THR A 77 -5.71 -2.45 0.92
CA THR A 77 -5.29 -2.35 -0.49
C THR A 77 -5.20 -0.90 -0.92
N ILE A 78 -4.19 -0.58 -1.73
CA ILE A 78 -3.98 0.75 -2.29
C ILE A 78 -3.78 0.62 -3.79
N ASP A 79 -4.64 1.30 -4.54
CA ASP A 79 -4.73 1.18 -5.98
C ASP A 79 -4.82 2.57 -6.64
N LEU A 80 -4.23 2.72 -7.82
CA LEU A 80 -4.40 3.90 -8.67
C LEU A 80 -5.60 3.80 -9.63
N SER A 81 -6.41 2.76 -9.49
CA SER A 81 -7.73 2.69 -10.12
C SER A 81 -8.80 3.31 -9.21
N HIS A 82 -9.98 3.49 -9.74
CA HIS A 82 -11.11 3.91 -8.92
C HIS A 82 -11.36 2.91 -7.77
N LYS A 83 -11.67 3.43 -6.58
CA LYS A 83 -12.01 2.60 -5.41
C LYS A 83 -13.16 1.62 -5.71
N ARG A 84 -14.08 2.02 -6.61
CA ARG A 84 -15.14 1.15 -7.15
C ARG A 84 -14.59 0.39 -8.34
N LEU A 85 -14.84 -0.92 -8.38
CA LEU A 85 -14.45 -1.83 -9.49
C LEU A 85 -12.92 -1.93 -9.73
N GLY A 86 -12.10 -1.37 -8.84
CA GLY A 86 -10.64 -1.50 -8.93
C GLY A 86 -10.14 -2.85 -8.40
N MET A 87 -8.86 -3.17 -8.67
CA MET A 87 -8.22 -4.42 -8.25
C MET A 87 -8.28 -4.66 -6.74
N GLY A 88 -8.25 -3.60 -5.95
CA GLY A 88 -8.40 -3.69 -4.49
C GLY A 88 -9.76 -4.28 -4.08
N ALA A 89 -10.82 -4.04 -4.87
CA ALA A 89 -12.14 -4.63 -4.62
C ALA A 89 -12.13 -6.13 -4.90
N GLU A 90 -11.57 -6.55 -6.02
CA GLU A 90 -11.44 -7.95 -6.42
C GLU A 90 -10.61 -8.75 -5.40
N ILE A 91 -9.45 -8.24 -5.02
CA ILE A 91 -8.57 -8.89 -4.04
C ILE A 91 -9.32 -9.10 -2.71
N ILE A 92 -10.01 -8.08 -2.21
CA ILE A 92 -10.74 -8.18 -0.93
C ILE A 92 -11.93 -9.14 -1.05
N ALA A 93 -12.70 -9.10 -2.13
CA ALA A 93 -13.80 -10.03 -2.36
C ALA A 93 -13.29 -11.48 -2.35
N SER A 94 -12.25 -11.77 -3.13
CA SER A 94 -11.64 -13.10 -3.19
C SER A 94 -11.08 -13.58 -1.84
N ILE A 95 -10.57 -12.68 -1.00
CA ILE A 95 -10.10 -13.02 0.36
C ILE A 95 -11.26 -13.31 1.29
N LEU A 96 -12.34 -12.53 1.24
CA LEU A 96 -13.52 -12.73 2.09
C LEU A 96 -14.25 -14.06 1.74
N GLU A 97 -14.28 -14.43 0.48
CA GLU A 97 -14.81 -15.74 0.04
C GLU A 97 -14.08 -16.93 0.68
N LYS A 98 -12.83 -16.78 1.09
CA LYS A 98 -12.07 -17.80 1.84
C LYS A 98 -12.47 -17.91 3.31
N LYS A 99 -13.49 -17.17 3.75
CA LYS A 99 -14.02 -17.18 5.14
C LYS A 99 -12.94 -16.96 6.20
N ILE A 100 -11.96 -16.09 5.91
CA ILE A 100 -10.91 -15.75 6.86
C ILE A 100 -11.50 -14.77 7.88
N ASN A 101 -11.42 -15.14 9.17
CA ASN A 101 -11.85 -14.25 10.25
C ASN A 101 -10.85 -13.09 10.43
N LEU A 102 -11.28 -11.88 10.08
CA LEU A 102 -10.48 -10.65 10.20
C LEU A 102 -10.70 -9.97 11.54
N LYS A 103 -9.65 -9.33 12.08
CA LYS A 103 -9.68 -8.52 13.31
C LYS A 103 -10.19 -7.09 13.10
N SER A 104 -10.19 -6.62 11.85
CA SER A 104 -10.73 -5.32 11.46
C SER A 104 -11.37 -5.42 10.07
N SER A 105 -12.28 -4.51 9.76
CA SER A 105 -12.83 -4.39 8.40
C SER A 105 -11.71 -4.15 7.39
N PRO A 106 -11.78 -4.78 6.21
CA PRO A 106 -10.86 -4.47 5.11
C PRO A 106 -10.96 -3.01 4.70
N ILE A 107 -9.82 -2.38 4.42
CA ILE A 107 -9.78 -0.99 3.96
C ILE A 107 -9.26 -0.94 2.52
N ARG A 108 -9.91 -0.17 1.68
CA ARG A 108 -9.50 0.10 0.30
C ARG A 108 -9.22 1.58 0.12
N LEU A 109 -8.00 1.91 -0.29
CA LEU A 109 -7.63 3.22 -0.80
C LEU A 109 -7.57 3.14 -2.33
N GLY A 110 -8.11 4.14 -2.99
CA GLY A 110 -8.18 4.23 -4.44
C GLY A 110 -8.76 5.57 -4.85
N LEU A 111 -8.77 5.83 -6.16
CA LEU A 111 -9.26 7.10 -6.69
C LEU A 111 -10.76 7.25 -6.46
N PRO A 112 -11.25 8.49 -6.28
CA PRO A 112 -12.69 8.78 -6.26
C PRO A 112 -13.32 8.48 -7.62
N PHE A 113 -14.64 8.25 -7.65
CA PHE A 113 -15.35 7.84 -8.87
C PHE A 113 -15.76 9.04 -9.71
N HIS A 114 -14.78 9.77 -10.21
CA HIS A 114 -14.93 10.87 -11.18
C HIS A 114 -13.63 10.97 -12.02
N PRO A 115 -13.65 11.63 -13.18
CA PRO A 115 -12.49 11.79 -14.03
C PRO A 115 -11.31 12.44 -13.32
N VAL A 116 -10.08 12.12 -13.76
CA VAL A 116 -8.86 12.73 -13.26
C VAL A 116 -8.89 14.23 -13.58
N PRO A 117 -8.71 15.11 -12.58
CA PRO A 117 -8.65 16.54 -12.82
C PRO A 117 -7.42 16.91 -13.66
N SER A 118 -7.60 17.79 -14.64
CA SER A 118 -6.49 18.35 -15.41
C SER A 118 -5.76 19.50 -14.71
N SER A 119 -6.42 20.15 -13.74
CA SER A 119 -5.85 21.24 -12.97
C SER A 119 -5.11 20.72 -11.73
N ARG A 120 -3.85 21.19 -11.53
CA ARG A 120 -3.04 20.85 -10.36
C ARG A 120 -3.72 21.22 -9.02
N GLY A 121 -4.50 22.30 -9.00
CA GLY A 121 -5.27 22.71 -7.81
C GLY A 121 -6.37 21.72 -7.41
N LEU A 122 -6.91 20.96 -8.36
CA LEU A 122 -7.96 19.97 -8.13
C LEU A 122 -7.42 18.57 -7.81
N ILE A 123 -6.11 18.34 -7.98
CA ILE A 123 -5.47 17.05 -7.67
C ILE A 123 -5.38 16.81 -6.15
N LYS A 124 -5.45 17.85 -5.35
CA LYS A 124 -5.45 17.74 -3.89
C LYS A 124 -6.56 16.78 -3.43
N ASN A 125 -6.19 15.76 -2.65
CA ASN A 125 -7.08 14.69 -2.17
C ASN A 125 -7.63 13.75 -3.25
N PHE A 126 -7.10 13.80 -4.47
CA PHE A 126 -7.51 12.87 -5.53
C PHE A 126 -6.76 11.54 -5.44
N TYR A 127 -5.44 11.59 -5.25
CA TYR A 127 -4.60 10.40 -5.11
C TYR A 127 -4.40 10.01 -3.65
N PRO A 128 -4.38 8.70 -3.33
CA PRO A 128 -3.99 8.23 -2.00
C PRO A 128 -2.59 8.71 -1.64
N THR A 129 -2.45 9.30 -0.47
CA THR A 129 -1.19 9.83 0.06
C THR A 129 -0.67 8.98 1.21
N GLY A 130 0.56 9.23 1.65
CA GLY A 130 1.08 8.58 2.85
C GLY A 130 0.29 8.90 4.12
N HIS A 131 -0.39 10.05 4.18
CA HIS A 131 -1.32 10.37 5.27
C HIS A 131 -2.53 9.45 5.25
N ASP A 132 -3.10 9.18 4.07
CA ASP A 132 -4.24 8.27 3.93
C ASP A 132 -3.84 6.85 4.32
N ILE A 133 -2.64 6.43 3.92
CA ILE A 133 -2.06 5.13 4.30
C ILE A 133 -1.90 5.04 5.82
N LEU A 134 -1.29 6.04 6.45
CA LEU A 134 -1.09 6.08 7.90
C LEU A 134 -2.42 6.09 8.67
N ASN A 135 -3.40 6.88 8.23
CA ASN A 135 -4.73 6.92 8.85
C ASN A 135 -5.43 5.56 8.75
N SER A 136 -5.36 4.90 7.60
CA SER A 136 -5.92 3.56 7.39
C SER A 136 -5.25 2.51 8.28
N ILE A 137 -3.93 2.60 8.46
CA ILE A 137 -3.18 1.70 9.35
C ILE A 137 -3.56 1.95 10.80
N LYS A 138 -3.66 3.23 11.21
CA LYS A 138 -4.13 3.60 12.56
C LYS A 138 -5.49 2.99 12.86
N GLU A 139 -6.45 3.13 11.94
CA GLU A 139 -7.79 2.57 12.06
C GLU A 139 -7.75 1.05 12.21
N SER A 140 -7.04 0.37 11.30
CA SER A 140 -6.96 -1.08 11.26
C SER A 140 -6.27 -1.68 12.49
N LEU A 141 -5.20 -1.05 12.99
CA LEU A 141 -4.42 -1.50 14.14
C LEU A 141 -4.91 -0.93 15.48
N LYS A 142 -5.82 0.06 15.45
CA LYS A 142 -6.31 0.81 16.63
C LYS A 142 -5.16 1.48 17.39
N ILE A 143 -4.23 2.12 16.65
CA ILE A 143 -3.12 2.85 17.27
C ILE A 143 -3.67 4.02 18.07
N ASP A 144 -3.17 4.20 19.28
CA ASP A 144 -3.60 5.28 20.15
C ASP A 144 -3.24 6.67 19.60
N LYS A 145 -3.94 7.72 20.05
CA LYS A 145 -3.78 9.07 19.51
C LYS A 145 -2.40 9.67 19.76
N ILE A 146 -1.80 9.40 20.92
CA ILE A 146 -0.50 9.99 21.31
C ILE A 146 0.61 9.37 20.46
N GLU A 147 0.63 8.05 20.33
CA GLU A 147 1.59 7.33 19.49
C GLU A 147 1.44 7.74 18.04
N PHE A 148 0.19 7.77 17.53
CA PHE A 148 -0.07 8.18 16.16
C PHE A 148 0.37 9.62 15.86
N SER A 149 0.20 10.55 16.79
CA SER A 149 0.67 11.93 16.61
C SER A 149 2.19 12.02 16.48
N LYS A 150 2.94 11.19 17.23
CA LYS A 150 4.41 11.09 17.09
C LYS A 150 4.79 10.58 15.70
N ILE A 151 4.16 9.49 15.26
CA ILE A 151 4.37 8.90 13.93
C ILE A 151 4.09 9.93 12.83
N LEU A 152 2.97 10.64 12.93
CA LEU A 152 2.55 11.63 11.94
C LEU A 152 3.51 12.83 11.88
N ASN A 153 3.97 13.30 13.02
CA ASN A 153 4.96 14.39 13.10
C ASN A 153 6.29 13.99 12.46
N GLU A 154 6.77 12.77 12.70
CA GLU A 154 7.99 12.25 12.08
C GLU A 154 7.81 12.08 10.57
N TYR A 155 6.67 11.56 10.12
CA TYR A 155 6.34 11.47 8.69
C TYR A 155 6.37 12.86 8.04
N ASN A 156 5.65 13.83 8.61
CA ASN A 156 5.60 15.20 8.09
C ASN A 156 6.99 15.85 8.03
N SER A 157 7.82 15.64 9.03
CA SER A 157 9.19 16.17 9.06
C SER A 157 10.05 15.58 7.95
N SER A 158 9.87 14.28 7.65
CA SER A 158 10.60 13.59 6.59
C SER A 158 10.15 13.98 5.17
N THR A 159 8.91 14.48 5.01
CA THR A 159 8.31 14.77 3.70
C THR A 159 8.25 16.27 3.37
N LYS A 160 8.53 17.16 4.33
CA LYS A 160 8.42 18.63 4.16
C LYS A 160 9.09 19.21 2.92
N LYS A 161 10.15 18.58 2.42
CA LYS A 161 10.94 19.05 1.27
C LYS A 161 10.60 18.35 -0.04
N LEU A 162 9.64 17.42 -0.03
CA LEU A 162 9.30 16.64 -1.21
C LEU A 162 8.15 17.29 -1.97
N PRO A 163 8.23 17.37 -3.30
CA PRO A 163 7.06 17.68 -4.13
C PRO A 163 5.93 16.70 -3.86
N ILE A 164 4.67 17.15 -4.01
CA ILE A 164 3.48 16.33 -3.74
C ILE A 164 3.42 15.08 -4.64
N ASP A 165 3.99 15.19 -5.83
CA ASP A 165 4.03 14.17 -6.87
C ASP A 165 5.25 13.24 -6.80
N VAL A 166 6.15 13.44 -5.83
CA VAL A 166 7.32 12.59 -5.61
C VAL A 166 7.19 11.83 -4.29
N PRO A 167 6.77 10.56 -4.32
CA PRO A 167 6.53 9.78 -3.10
C PRO A 167 7.82 9.38 -2.37
N ASP A 168 8.94 9.31 -3.06
CA ASP A 168 10.23 8.91 -2.48
C ASP A 168 11.34 9.87 -2.96
N PRO A 169 12.21 10.40 -2.05
CA PRO A 169 13.29 11.32 -2.42
C PRO A 169 14.36 10.68 -3.31
N TYR A 170 14.44 9.36 -3.34
CA TYR A 170 15.34 8.61 -4.20
C TYR A 170 14.71 8.20 -5.54
N PHE A 171 13.42 8.47 -5.72
CA PHE A 171 12.74 8.23 -6.99
C PHE A 171 13.25 9.23 -8.04
N LYS A 172 14.01 8.74 -8.98
CA LYS A 172 14.59 9.55 -10.07
C LYS A 172 13.72 9.60 -11.33
N GLY A 173 12.56 8.97 -11.27
CA GLY A 173 11.63 8.88 -12.40
C GLY A 173 12.16 8.04 -13.57
N PRO A 174 11.30 7.77 -14.53
CA PRO A 174 11.70 7.21 -15.82
C PRO A 174 12.12 8.31 -16.81
N PHE A 175 12.21 9.58 -16.39
CA PHE A 175 12.51 10.74 -17.23
C PHE A 175 13.93 11.19 -17.08
#